data_098a5482078458890ef55a08b992e610
#
_entry.id   098a5482078458890ef55a08b992e610
#
_cell.length_a   1.000
_cell.length_b   1.000
_cell.length_c   1.000
_cell.angle_alpha   90.00
_cell.angle_beta   90.00
_cell.angle_gamma   90.00
#
_symmetry.space_group_name_H-M   'P 1'
#
loop_
_entity.id
_entity.type
_entity.pdbx_description
1 polymer ?
#
loop_
_entity_poly.entity_id
_entity_poly.type
_entity_poly.pdbx_seq_one_letter_code
_entity_poly.pdbx_strand_id
1 'polypeptide(L)'
;MQNAAPIAAQQDWWKTGKNVKTAKETIVPEPDYRIPIVLLGGAAALVSADNLLAAAPVGLLGLLLLFQTTRVRFVFDNEALEVKVGEELKDSGENVFVGGKNRWKYSTFVNWELWWPNFPVLVYFKETQTKPEGQVHFFPVIFNGKQLYDVMVERAGRSVNSLPK
;
A
#
# COMPACT_ATOMS: atom_id res chain seq x y z
N MET A 1 -43.44 -48.64 29.55
CA MET A 1 -42.64 -48.81 28.31
C MET A 1 -42.06 -47.48 27.94
N GLN A 2 -40.79 -47.25 28.31
CA GLN A 2 -40.10 -46.00 27.97
C GLN A 2 -39.31 -46.25 26.71
N ASN A 3 -39.66 -45.53 25.64
CA ASN A 3 -38.90 -45.53 24.39
C ASN A 3 -37.66 -44.68 24.59
N ALA A 4 -36.51 -45.30 24.69
CA ALA A 4 -35.21 -44.65 24.62
C ALA A 4 -34.98 -44.20 23.17
N ALA A 5 -34.84 -42.90 22.97
CA ALA A 5 -34.43 -42.33 21.67
C ALA A 5 -32.99 -42.79 21.34
N PRO A 6 -32.67 -43.04 20.06
CA PRO A 6 -31.35 -43.51 19.67
C PRO A 6 -30.29 -42.44 19.88
N ILE A 7 -29.18 -42.82 20.52
CA ILE A 7 -27.96 -42.02 20.72
C ILE A 7 -27.19 -41.96 19.41
N ALA A 8 -27.72 -41.26 18.46
CA ALA A 8 -27.07 -41.10 17.16
C ALA A 8 -27.20 -39.65 16.60
N ALA A 9 -26.87 -38.66 17.44
CA ALA A 9 -26.67 -37.29 16.98
C ALA A 9 -25.72 -36.53 17.91
N GLN A 10 -24.68 -37.18 18.45
CA GLN A 10 -23.49 -36.43 18.86
C GLN A 10 -22.70 -36.15 17.58
N GLN A 11 -23.15 -35.11 16.85
CA GLN A 11 -22.36 -34.55 15.77
C GLN A 11 -21.03 -34.09 16.36
N ASP A 12 -19.97 -34.57 15.74
CA ASP A 12 -18.58 -34.22 16.01
C ASP A 12 -18.34 -32.72 15.78
N TRP A 13 -18.85 -31.85 16.66
CA TRP A 13 -18.65 -30.40 16.62
C TRP A 13 -17.16 -30.01 16.65
N TRP A 14 -16.29 -30.90 17.09
CA TRP A 14 -14.84 -30.72 17.08
C TRP A 14 -14.16 -31.06 15.76
N LYS A 15 -14.85 -31.68 14.79
CA LYS A 15 -14.33 -31.94 13.42
C LYS A 15 -14.57 -30.81 12.46
N THR A 16 -15.37 -29.81 12.78
CA THR A 16 -15.57 -28.61 11.98
C THR A 16 -14.64 -27.47 12.37
N GLY A 17 -13.42 -27.79 12.81
CA GLY A 17 -12.31 -26.86 12.83
C GLY A 17 -11.89 -26.53 11.40
N LYS A 18 -12.78 -25.92 10.59
CA LYS A 18 -12.35 -25.09 9.47
C LYS A 18 -11.44 -24.05 10.11
N ASN A 19 -10.16 -24.06 9.75
CA ASN A 19 -9.27 -22.93 9.95
C ASN A 19 -9.98 -21.72 9.35
N VAL A 20 -10.81 -21.06 10.14
CA VAL A 20 -11.24 -19.69 9.87
C VAL A 20 -9.96 -18.89 10.02
N LYS A 21 -9.24 -18.69 8.91
CA LYS A 21 -8.23 -17.64 8.84
C LYS A 21 -8.99 -16.39 9.23
N THR A 22 -8.79 -15.94 10.46
CA THR A 22 -9.34 -14.67 10.92
C THR A 22 -8.93 -13.64 9.89
N ALA A 23 -9.92 -13.03 9.23
CA ALA A 23 -9.67 -12.01 8.23
C ALA A 23 -8.84 -10.92 8.92
N LYS A 24 -7.66 -10.60 8.37
CA LYS A 24 -6.83 -9.53 8.90
C LYS A 24 -7.54 -8.21 8.70
N GLU A 25 -7.46 -7.34 9.69
CA GLU A 25 -8.03 -5.99 9.62
C GLU A 25 -7.46 -5.22 8.42
N THR A 26 -8.32 -4.44 7.76
CA THR A 26 -7.90 -3.55 6.68
C THR A 26 -7.09 -2.39 7.25
N ILE A 27 -5.88 -2.18 6.73
CA ILE A 27 -4.97 -1.12 7.16
C ILE A 27 -4.86 -0.09 6.04
N VAL A 28 -5.02 1.18 6.40
CA VAL A 28 -4.84 2.33 5.51
C VAL A 28 -3.80 3.24 6.14
N PRO A 29 -2.54 3.26 5.67
CA PRO A 29 -1.53 4.16 6.19
C PRO A 29 -1.96 5.62 6.06
N GLU A 30 -1.71 6.41 7.10
CA GLU A 30 -2.05 7.83 7.15
C GLU A 30 -1.28 8.63 6.08
N PRO A 31 -1.86 9.73 5.55
CA PRO A 31 -1.14 10.62 4.63
C PRO A 31 0.10 11.23 5.29
N ASP A 32 1.18 11.37 4.52
CA ASP A 32 2.42 12.02 4.93
C ASP A 32 2.78 13.16 3.97
N TYR A 33 2.86 14.35 4.50
CA TYR A 33 3.10 15.58 3.72
C TYR A 33 4.57 16.00 3.67
N ARG A 34 5.50 15.22 4.23
CA ARG A 34 6.92 15.61 4.31
C ARG A 34 7.55 15.84 2.95
N ILE A 35 7.34 14.95 1.99
CA ILE A 35 7.91 15.08 0.64
C ILE A 35 7.37 16.33 -0.06
N PRO A 36 6.06 16.57 -0.18
CA PRO A 36 5.57 17.80 -0.81
C PRO A 36 6.03 19.07 -0.09
N ILE A 37 6.11 19.07 1.24
CA ILE A 37 6.60 20.23 2.00
C ILE A 37 8.08 20.52 1.68
N VAL A 38 8.93 19.50 1.66
CA VAL A 38 10.36 19.64 1.32
C VAL A 38 10.54 20.15 -0.11
N LEU A 39 9.78 19.62 -1.06
CA LEU A 39 9.84 20.09 -2.46
C LEU A 39 9.38 21.53 -2.61
N LEU A 40 8.29 21.93 -1.98
CA LEU A 40 7.77 23.31 -2.03
C LEU A 40 8.73 24.29 -1.35
N GLY A 41 9.31 23.90 -0.20
CA GLY A 41 10.34 24.69 0.47
C GLY A 41 11.62 24.84 -0.38
N GLY A 42 12.04 23.76 -1.03
CA GLY A 42 13.17 23.77 -1.98
C GLY A 42 12.90 24.67 -3.18
N ALA A 43 11.68 24.62 -3.75
CA ALA A 43 11.29 25.51 -4.83
C ALA A 43 11.31 26.98 -4.40
N ALA A 44 10.81 27.29 -3.20
CA ALA A 44 10.86 28.66 -2.65
C ALA A 44 12.31 29.15 -2.47
N ALA A 45 13.21 28.31 -1.98
CA ALA A 45 14.63 28.62 -1.86
C ALA A 45 15.27 28.88 -3.23
N LEU A 46 14.94 28.09 -4.25
CA LEU A 46 15.42 28.29 -5.62
C LEU A 46 14.91 29.62 -6.23
N VAL A 47 13.65 29.99 -5.96
CA VAL A 47 13.12 31.32 -6.36
C VAL A 47 13.92 32.44 -5.68
N SER A 48 14.20 32.32 -4.38
CA SER A 48 14.99 33.31 -3.63
C SER A 48 16.44 33.44 -4.13
N ALA A 49 16.95 32.38 -4.79
CA ALA A 49 18.26 32.36 -5.43
C ALA A 49 18.22 32.72 -6.92
N ASP A 50 17.15 33.35 -7.42
CA ASP A 50 16.91 33.70 -8.81
C ASP A 50 16.99 32.53 -9.81
N ASN A 51 16.83 31.29 -9.35
CA ASN A 51 16.89 30.10 -10.20
C ASN A 51 15.48 29.58 -10.54
N LEU A 52 14.78 30.38 -11.33
CA LEU A 52 13.39 30.07 -11.73
C LEU A 52 13.28 28.81 -12.60
N LEU A 53 14.32 28.52 -13.39
CA LEU A 53 14.34 27.36 -14.29
C LEU A 53 14.30 26.03 -13.48
N ALA A 54 15.03 25.99 -12.38
CA ALA A 54 14.98 24.82 -11.49
C ALA A 54 13.78 24.86 -10.53
N ALA A 55 13.37 26.05 -10.07
CA ALA A 55 12.26 26.23 -9.16
C ALA A 55 10.92 25.72 -9.74
N ALA A 56 10.67 25.99 -11.03
CA ALA A 56 9.40 25.65 -11.67
C ALA A 56 9.10 24.14 -11.65
N PRO A 57 9.96 23.23 -12.15
CA PRO A 57 9.67 21.80 -12.12
C PRO A 57 9.62 21.24 -10.70
N VAL A 58 10.46 21.70 -9.77
CA VAL A 58 10.46 21.27 -8.37
C VAL A 58 9.15 21.69 -7.69
N GLY A 59 8.72 22.95 -7.91
CA GLY A 59 7.46 23.46 -7.36
C GLY A 59 6.23 22.74 -7.93
N LEU A 60 6.19 22.50 -9.24
CA LEU A 60 5.11 21.74 -9.88
C LEU A 60 5.01 20.31 -9.34
N LEU A 61 6.16 19.64 -9.17
CA LEU A 61 6.18 18.31 -8.57
C LEU A 61 5.69 18.34 -7.11
N GLY A 62 6.13 19.33 -6.33
CA GLY A 62 5.67 19.54 -4.96
C GLY A 62 4.16 19.74 -4.85
N LEU A 63 3.58 20.57 -5.74
CA LEU A 63 2.13 20.79 -5.80
C LEU A 63 1.38 19.52 -6.24
N LEU A 64 1.90 18.80 -7.23
CA LEU A 64 1.31 17.53 -7.67
C LEU A 64 1.27 16.52 -6.52
N LEU A 65 2.40 16.33 -5.81
CA LEU A 65 2.45 15.38 -4.69
C LEU A 65 1.61 15.86 -3.50
N LEU A 66 1.53 17.16 -3.24
CA LEU A 66 0.63 17.72 -2.25
C LEU A 66 -0.83 17.34 -2.56
N PHE A 67 -1.26 17.58 -3.79
CA PHE A 67 -2.60 17.21 -4.24
C PHE A 67 -2.85 15.71 -4.14
N GLN A 68 -1.90 14.88 -4.54
CA GLN A 68 -2.03 13.42 -4.44
C GLN A 68 -2.08 12.95 -2.97
N THR A 69 -1.31 13.56 -2.08
CA THR A 69 -1.32 13.23 -0.64
C THR A 69 -2.69 13.47 -0.01
N THR A 70 -3.44 14.46 -0.47
CA THR A 70 -4.79 14.72 0.06
C THR A 70 -5.81 13.66 -0.36
N ARG A 71 -5.58 12.95 -1.45
CA ARG A 71 -6.61 12.10 -2.07
C ARG A 71 -6.24 10.63 -2.25
N VAL A 72 -4.98 10.28 -2.52
CA VAL A 72 -4.58 8.90 -2.75
C VAL A 72 -4.45 8.15 -1.44
N ARG A 73 -4.96 6.92 -1.40
CA ARG A 73 -4.87 6.01 -0.25
C ARG A 73 -4.39 4.64 -0.71
N PHE A 74 -3.43 4.08 0.03
CA PHE A 74 -3.12 2.67 -0.04
C PHE A 74 -4.01 1.91 0.94
N VAL A 75 -4.70 0.91 0.46
CA VAL A 75 -5.59 0.07 1.26
C VAL A 75 -5.05 -1.36 1.25
N PHE A 76 -4.65 -1.83 2.41
CA PHE A 76 -4.14 -3.18 2.62
C PHE A 76 -5.24 -4.03 3.24
N ASP A 77 -5.97 -4.77 2.44
CA ASP A 77 -6.96 -5.73 2.94
C ASP A 77 -6.35 -7.11 3.21
N ASN A 78 -7.18 -8.11 3.41
CA ASN A 78 -6.73 -9.47 3.72
C ASN A 78 -5.97 -10.16 2.57
N GLU A 79 -6.17 -9.74 1.32
CA GLU A 79 -5.68 -10.44 0.13
C GLU A 79 -4.76 -9.59 -0.75
N ALA A 80 -4.93 -8.28 -0.74
CA ALA A 80 -4.33 -7.40 -1.74
C ALA A 80 -3.99 -6.00 -1.21
N LEU A 81 -3.05 -5.36 -1.88
CA LEU A 81 -2.84 -3.91 -1.87
C LEU A 81 -3.71 -3.30 -2.97
N GLU A 82 -4.47 -2.26 -2.63
CA GLU A 82 -5.31 -1.52 -3.56
C GLU A 82 -5.07 -0.01 -3.42
N VAL A 83 -5.03 0.70 -4.56
CA VAL A 83 -5.00 2.17 -4.57
C VAL A 83 -6.41 2.69 -4.68
N LYS A 84 -6.82 3.48 -3.71
CA LYS A 84 -8.14 4.13 -3.62
C LYS A 84 -8.03 5.64 -3.52
N VAL A 85 -9.15 6.33 -3.66
CA VAL A 85 -9.21 7.79 -3.69
C VAL A 85 -10.19 8.33 -2.66
N GLY A 86 -9.75 9.35 -1.94
CA GLY A 86 -10.54 10.07 -0.94
C GLY A 86 -10.69 9.30 0.37
N GLU A 87 -11.31 9.95 1.34
CA GLU A 87 -11.58 9.37 2.66
C GLU A 87 -12.64 8.24 2.58
N GLU A 88 -13.53 8.31 1.60
CA GLU A 88 -14.54 7.29 1.35
C GLU A 88 -13.98 6.05 0.64
N LEU A 89 -12.68 6.02 0.36
CA LEU A 89 -11.97 4.90 -0.29
C LEU A 89 -12.64 4.45 -1.60
N LYS A 90 -12.96 5.41 -2.47
CA LYS A 90 -13.53 5.12 -3.79
C LYS A 90 -12.51 4.45 -4.70
N ASP A 91 -13.00 3.64 -5.63
CA ASP A 91 -12.17 3.03 -6.67
C ASP A 91 -11.38 4.10 -7.43
N SER A 92 -10.09 3.87 -7.62
CA SER A 92 -9.20 4.79 -8.35
C SER A 92 -9.30 4.65 -9.87
N GLY A 93 -10.12 3.73 -10.35
CA GLY A 93 -10.26 3.44 -11.78
C GLY A 93 -9.15 2.52 -12.31
N GLU A 94 -8.98 2.56 -13.62
CA GLU A 94 -7.98 1.76 -14.33
C GLU A 94 -6.57 2.36 -14.18
N ASN A 95 -5.57 1.49 -14.11
CA ASN A 95 -4.17 1.93 -14.11
C ASN A 95 -3.79 2.44 -15.52
N VAL A 96 -3.56 3.74 -15.64
CA VAL A 96 -3.28 4.41 -16.92
C VAL A 96 -1.92 4.04 -17.54
N PHE A 97 -1.01 3.46 -16.77
CA PHE A 97 0.35 3.11 -17.25
C PHE A 97 0.47 1.65 -17.69
N VAL A 98 -0.17 0.74 -16.97
CA VAL A 98 -0.01 -0.71 -17.22
C VAL A 98 -1.33 -1.41 -17.52
N GLY A 99 -2.46 -0.71 -17.39
CA GLY A 99 -3.80 -1.27 -17.53
C GLY A 99 -4.26 -2.07 -16.30
N GLY A 100 -5.53 -2.48 -16.32
CA GLY A 100 -6.13 -3.25 -15.24
C GLY A 100 -6.45 -2.43 -13.98
N LYS A 101 -6.97 -3.10 -12.96
CA LYS A 101 -7.30 -2.46 -11.68
C LYS A 101 -6.05 -2.16 -10.88
N ASN A 102 -6.08 -1.06 -10.13
CA ASN A 102 -5.04 -0.69 -9.15
C ASN A 102 -5.16 -1.54 -7.86
N ARG A 103 -5.19 -2.85 -8.03
CA ARG A 103 -5.31 -3.85 -6.96
C ARG A 103 -4.44 -5.07 -7.27
N TRP A 104 -3.49 -5.37 -6.38
CA TRP A 104 -2.52 -6.46 -6.56
C TRP A 104 -2.53 -7.40 -5.37
N LYS A 105 -2.72 -8.69 -5.64
CA LYS A 105 -2.75 -9.73 -4.61
C LYS A 105 -1.36 -9.98 -4.04
N TYR A 106 -1.22 -10.08 -2.73
CA TYR A 106 0.08 -10.36 -2.09
C TYR A 106 0.70 -11.67 -2.57
N SER A 107 -0.11 -12.66 -2.94
CA SER A 107 0.37 -13.94 -3.48
C SER A 107 1.13 -13.81 -4.80
N THR A 108 1.00 -12.69 -5.50
CA THR A 108 1.69 -12.40 -6.76
C THR A 108 2.94 -11.55 -6.58
N PHE A 109 3.20 -11.06 -5.37
CA PHE A 109 4.37 -10.23 -5.09
C PHE A 109 5.65 -11.08 -5.16
N VAL A 110 6.63 -10.57 -5.90
CA VAL A 110 7.96 -11.18 -6.03
C VAL A 110 8.95 -10.52 -5.08
N ASN A 111 8.93 -9.20 -5.03
CA ASN A 111 9.79 -8.39 -4.15
C ASN A 111 9.19 -6.99 -3.97
N TRP A 112 9.64 -6.32 -2.91
CA TRP A 112 9.33 -4.91 -2.67
C TRP A 112 10.48 -4.25 -1.93
N GLU A 113 10.58 -2.92 -2.02
CA GLU A 113 11.58 -2.12 -1.34
C GLU A 113 11.04 -0.74 -1.00
N LEU A 114 11.43 -0.24 0.18
CA LEU A 114 11.18 1.12 0.64
C LEU A 114 12.52 1.87 0.67
N TRP A 115 12.68 2.86 -0.21
CA TRP A 115 13.90 3.64 -0.30
C TRP A 115 13.99 4.67 0.83
N TRP A 116 15.15 4.70 1.50
CA TRP A 116 15.48 5.56 2.63
C TRP A 116 14.50 5.41 3.80
N PRO A 117 14.56 4.33 4.58
CA PRO A 117 13.61 4.05 5.66
C PRO A 117 13.48 5.17 6.70
N ASN A 118 14.54 5.96 6.95
CA ASN A 118 14.53 7.09 7.89
C ASN A 118 13.79 8.33 7.35
N PHE A 119 13.79 8.50 6.02
CA PHE A 119 13.01 9.51 5.30
C PHE A 119 12.51 8.87 4.00
N PRO A 120 11.43 8.06 4.07
CA PRO A 120 11.01 7.26 2.95
C PRO A 120 10.54 8.14 1.79
N VAL A 121 11.14 7.93 0.62
CA VAL A 121 10.88 8.71 -0.59
C VAL A 121 10.08 7.93 -1.61
N LEU A 122 10.46 6.66 -1.82
CA LEU A 122 9.89 5.81 -2.85
C LEU A 122 9.64 4.41 -2.31
N VAL A 123 8.50 3.84 -2.63
CA VAL A 123 8.22 2.41 -2.50
C VAL A 123 8.05 1.81 -3.88
N TYR A 124 8.66 0.66 -4.12
CA TYR A 124 8.34 -0.14 -5.27
C TYR A 124 7.98 -1.57 -4.88
N PHE A 125 7.21 -2.22 -5.71
CA PHE A 125 7.00 -3.66 -5.64
C PHE A 125 6.93 -4.26 -7.05
N LYS A 126 7.37 -5.51 -7.17
CA LYS A 126 7.27 -6.32 -8.37
C LYS A 126 6.25 -7.42 -8.15
N GLU A 127 5.34 -7.60 -9.12
CA GLU A 127 4.29 -8.60 -9.07
C GLU A 127 4.12 -9.31 -10.43
N THR A 128 3.53 -10.49 -10.42
CA THR A 128 3.32 -11.34 -11.60
C THR A 128 1.87 -11.44 -12.05
N GLN A 129 0.98 -10.66 -11.45
CA GLN A 129 -0.44 -10.61 -11.80
C GLN A 129 -0.68 -9.89 -13.13
N THR A 130 0.05 -8.77 -13.35
CA THR A 130 -0.05 -7.94 -14.56
C THR A 130 0.70 -8.57 -15.72
N LYS A 131 1.92 -9.05 -15.46
CA LYS A 131 2.75 -9.75 -16.45
C LYS A 131 3.45 -10.95 -15.82
N PRO A 132 3.49 -12.13 -16.49
CA PRO A 132 4.14 -13.33 -15.96
C PRO A 132 5.62 -13.14 -15.61
N GLU A 133 6.37 -12.34 -16.40
CA GLU A 133 7.77 -11.99 -16.16
C GLU A 133 7.96 -10.98 -15.03
N GLY A 134 6.89 -10.42 -14.53
CA GLY A 134 6.85 -9.44 -13.47
C GLY A 134 6.68 -8.01 -13.94
N GLN A 135 5.74 -7.30 -13.32
CA GLN A 135 5.53 -5.86 -13.49
C GLN A 135 6.02 -5.13 -12.24
N VAL A 136 6.80 -4.08 -12.44
CA VAL A 136 7.25 -3.20 -11.37
C VAL A 136 6.31 -1.98 -11.28
N HIS A 137 5.94 -1.65 -10.05
CA HIS A 137 5.16 -0.46 -9.71
C HIS A 137 5.97 0.42 -8.76
N PHE A 138 5.99 1.72 -9.03
CA PHE A 138 6.67 2.73 -8.21
C PHE A 138 5.67 3.75 -7.70
N PHE A 139 5.77 4.09 -6.43
CA PHE A 139 4.94 5.12 -5.82
C PHE A 139 5.78 6.02 -4.91
N PRO A 140 5.59 7.34 -4.97
CA PRO A 140 6.16 8.23 -3.96
C PRO A 140 5.55 7.91 -2.60
N VAL A 141 6.35 7.96 -1.54
CA VAL A 141 5.87 7.70 -0.18
C VAL A 141 5.18 8.96 0.35
N ILE A 142 3.92 9.12 -0.03
CA ILE A 142 3.00 10.15 0.47
C ILE A 142 2.12 9.61 1.61
N PHE A 143 2.54 8.52 2.23
CA PHE A 143 1.92 7.81 3.35
C PHE A 143 2.90 7.72 4.51
N ASN A 144 2.39 7.54 5.73
CA ASN A 144 3.24 7.29 6.90
C ASN A 144 4.19 6.11 6.64
N GLY A 145 5.48 6.39 6.54
CA GLY A 145 6.49 5.42 6.12
C GLY A 145 6.63 4.24 7.06
N LYS A 146 6.46 4.45 8.38
CA LYS A 146 6.50 3.35 9.36
C LYS A 146 5.29 2.44 9.23
N GLN A 147 4.09 3.00 9.14
CA GLN A 147 2.86 2.21 8.95
C GLN A 147 2.91 1.45 7.63
N LEU A 148 3.40 2.08 6.55
CA LEU A 148 3.58 1.45 5.25
C LEU A 148 4.57 0.28 5.35
N TYR A 149 5.73 0.48 5.99
CA TYR A 149 6.73 -0.57 6.16
C TYR A 149 6.16 -1.76 6.95
N ASP A 150 5.55 -1.49 8.09
CA ASP A 150 5.03 -2.53 8.99
C ASP A 150 3.96 -3.38 8.29
N VAL A 151 3.02 -2.75 7.57
CA VAL A 151 1.97 -3.48 6.84
C VAL A 151 2.53 -4.23 5.63
N MET A 152 3.51 -3.69 4.92
CA MET A 152 4.18 -4.41 3.83
C MET A 152 4.89 -5.67 4.33
N VAL A 153 5.61 -5.59 5.45
CA VAL A 153 6.23 -6.77 6.10
C VAL A 153 5.18 -7.80 6.49
N GLU A 154 4.08 -7.34 7.09
CA GLU A 154 3.02 -8.23 7.57
C GLU A 154 2.29 -8.96 6.43
N ARG A 155 2.06 -8.27 5.30
CA ARG A 155 1.21 -8.76 4.20
C ARG A 155 2.02 -9.40 3.07
N ALA A 156 3.15 -8.81 2.71
CA ALA A 156 3.99 -9.22 1.58
C ALA A 156 5.30 -9.91 2.01
N GLY A 157 5.56 -10.02 3.31
CA GLY A 157 6.79 -10.58 3.84
C GLY A 157 7.94 -9.56 3.87
N ARG A 158 9.09 -9.99 4.41
CA ARG A 158 10.26 -9.11 4.55
C ARG A 158 10.86 -8.75 3.20
N SER A 159 11.17 -7.47 3.03
CA SER A 159 12.04 -7.01 1.94
C SER A 159 13.49 -7.39 2.23
N VAL A 160 14.21 -7.82 1.19
CA VAL A 160 15.66 -8.14 1.31
C VAL A 160 16.48 -6.86 1.49
N ASN A 161 16.04 -5.75 0.93
CA ASN A 161 16.79 -4.51 0.80
C ASN A 161 16.35 -3.40 1.77
N SER A 162 15.15 -3.51 2.35
CA SER A 162 14.56 -2.48 3.23
C SER A 162 14.49 -2.96 4.68
N LEU A 163 15.61 -3.44 5.21
CA LEU A 163 15.71 -3.78 6.62
C LEU A 163 15.79 -2.50 7.46
N PRO A 164 15.06 -2.41 8.59
CA PRO A 164 15.31 -1.33 9.54
C PRO A 164 16.75 -1.45 10.05
N LYS A 165 17.47 -0.35 9.99
CA LYS A 165 18.81 -0.24 10.57
C LYS A 165 18.72 0.14 12.04
#